data_28aa24ba6f884eebb5b76f8271afb837
#
_entry.id   28aa24ba6f884eebb5b76f8271afb837
#
_cell.length_a   1.000
_cell.length_b   1.000
_cell.length_c   1.000
_cell.angle_alpha   90.00
_cell.angle_beta   90.00
_cell.angle_gamma   90.00
#
_symmetry.space_group_name_H-M   'P 1'
#
loop_
_entity.id
_entity.type
_entity.pdbx_description
1 polymer ?
#
loop_
_entity_poly.entity_id
_entity_poly.type
_entity_poly.pdbx_seq_one_letter_code
_entity_poly.pdbx_strand_id
1 'polypeptide(L)'
;MMMADKRLIDQAAHIDLSRCYAKLDKSIEERKRRRIENAKAAIRAGDDSPWLVLKVMTGREIAVGNALLDADIETLVPMKLGKEIRKRHRVIPPRKEPIFIGYIFARCIISNDTMAALLSFEYVAGILGGYEN
;
A
#
# COMPACT_ATOMS: atom_id res chain seq x y z
N MET A 1 14.03 48.34 -15.65
CA MET A 1 14.10 46.95 -15.24
C MET A 1 14.63 46.85 -13.81
N MET A 2 13.85 46.34 -12.96
CA MET A 2 14.33 46.14 -11.61
C MET A 2 15.25 44.95 -11.57
N MET A 3 16.51 45.22 -11.25
CA MET A 3 17.37 44.11 -10.85
C MET A 3 16.74 43.46 -9.64
N ALA A 4 16.62 42.14 -9.68
CA ALA A 4 16.24 41.41 -8.49
C ALA A 4 17.15 41.83 -7.35
N ASP A 5 16.57 42.25 -6.24
CA ASP A 5 17.33 42.65 -5.08
C ASP A 5 18.19 41.50 -4.62
N LYS A 6 19.51 41.67 -4.66
CA LYS A 6 20.46 40.65 -4.16
C LYS A 6 20.13 40.21 -2.74
N ARG A 7 19.62 41.07 -1.92
CA ARG A 7 19.24 40.75 -0.54
C ARG A 7 18.10 39.71 -0.51
N LEU A 8 17.12 39.87 -1.40
CA LEU A 8 16.02 38.90 -1.48
C LEU A 8 16.49 37.56 -2.03
N ILE A 9 17.41 37.57 -3.00
CA ILE A 9 17.98 36.35 -3.53
C ILE A 9 18.82 35.65 -2.46
N ASP A 10 19.66 36.41 -1.73
CA ASP A 10 20.49 35.87 -0.65
C ASP A 10 19.62 35.37 0.50
N GLN A 11 18.55 36.07 0.85
CA GLN A 11 17.59 35.58 1.84
C GLN A 11 16.91 34.29 1.38
N ALA A 12 16.52 34.19 0.11
CA ALA A 12 15.93 32.97 -0.45
C ALA A 12 16.93 31.82 -0.44
N ALA A 13 18.20 32.09 -0.72
CA ALA A 13 19.27 31.08 -0.68
C ALA A 13 19.56 30.58 0.75
N HIS A 14 19.27 31.38 1.78
CA HIS A 14 19.46 31.03 3.18
C HIS A 14 18.21 30.50 3.86
N ILE A 15 17.09 30.35 3.14
CA ILE A 15 15.89 29.75 3.72
C ILE A 15 16.18 28.28 4.05
N ASP A 16 16.10 27.98 5.32
CA ASP A 16 16.20 26.60 5.78
C ASP A 16 14.86 25.89 5.56
N LEU A 17 14.87 24.94 4.61
CA LEU A 17 13.71 24.12 4.28
C LEU A 17 13.55 22.91 5.19
N SER A 18 14.45 22.70 6.13
CA SER A 18 14.43 21.52 7.02
C SER A 18 13.13 21.43 7.81
N ARG A 19 12.60 22.57 8.28
CA ARG A 19 11.31 22.60 8.97
C ARG A 19 10.14 22.20 8.07
N CYS A 20 10.18 22.62 6.80
CA CYS A 20 9.15 22.25 5.83
C CYS A 20 9.18 20.76 5.53
N TYR A 21 10.36 20.18 5.36
CA TYR A 21 10.54 18.75 5.14
C TYR A 21 10.15 17.94 6.38
N ALA A 22 10.55 18.37 7.57
CA ALA A 22 10.17 17.74 8.82
C ALA A 22 8.65 17.74 9.03
N LYS A 23 7.99 18.86 8.70
CA LYS A 23 6.53 18.98 8.78
C LYS A 23 5.84 18.07 7.77
N LEU A 24 6.38 17.96 6.55
CA LEU A 24 5.87 17.06 5.53
C LEU A 24 6.02 15.59 5.94
N ASP A 25 7.18 15.21 6.45
CA ASP A 25 7.44 13.86 6.93
C ASP A 25 6.51 13.48 8.08
N LYS A 26 6.30 14.40 9.03
CA LYS A 26 5.34 14.22 10.12
C LYS A 26 3.91 14.02 9.61
N SER A 27 3.51 14.80 8.59
CA SER A 27 2.21 14.66 7.96
C SER A 27 2.04 13.30 7.29
N ILE A 28 3.08 12.81 6.61
CA ILE A 28 3.09 11.48 5.98
C ILE A 28 2.99 10.38 7.06
N GLU A 29 3.73 10.50 8.15
CA GLU A 29 3.66 9.56 9.27
C GLU A 29 2.29 9.55 9.94
N GLU A 30 1.68 10.71 10.14
CA GLU A 30 0.33 10.82 10.69
C GLU A 30 -0.70 10.15 9.77
N ARG A 31 -0.58 10.32 8.46
CA ARG A 31 -1.43 9.66 7.48
C ARG A 31 -1.27 8.13 7.54
N LYS A 32 -0.04 7.65 7.63
CA LYS A 32 0.24 6.21 7.77
C LYS A 32 -0.35 5.67 9.06
N ARG A 33 -0.21 6.39 10.16
CA ARG A 33 -0.77 6.00 11.45
C ARG A 33 -2.29 5.93 11.41
N ARG A 34 -2.96 6.94 10.85
CA ARG A 34 -4.41 6.94 10.67
C ARG A 34 -4.87 5.78 9.79
N ARG A 35 -4.13 5.49 8.75
CA ARG A 35 -4.40 4.38 7.86
C ARG A 35 -4.37 3.05 8.59
N ILE A 36 -3.36 2.84 9.41
CA ILE A 36 -3.21 1.65 10.25
C ILE A 36 -4.32 1.57 11.30
N GLU A 37 -4.63 2.67 11.96
CA GLU A 37 -5.69 2.72 12.97
C GLU A 37 -7.07 2.43 12.37
N ASN A 38 -7.37 3.01 11.20
CA ASN A 38 -8.60 2.75 10.48
C ASN A 38 -8.69 1.29 10.04
N ALA A 39 -7.57 0.73 9.57
CA ALA A 39 -7.49 -0.67 9.21
C ALA A 39 -7.71 -1.57 10.42
N LYS A 40 -7.11 -1.26 11.58
CA LYS A 40 -7.31 -1.99 12.83
C LYS A 40 -8.77 -1.90 13.32
N ALA A 41 -9.39 -0.74 13.20
CA ALA A 41 -10.79 -0.57 13.53
C ALA A 41 -11.70 -1.44 12.66
N ALA A 42 -11.33 -1.61 11.40
CA ALA A 42 -12.05 -2.48 10.46
C ALA A 42 -11.97 -3.97 10.83
N ILE A 43 -10.93 -4.39 11.53
CA ILE A 43 -10.69 -5.79 11.92
C ILE A 43 -11.50 -6.21 13.15
N ARG A 44 -12.01 -5.29 13.93
CA ARG A 44 -12.89 -5.61 15.07
C ARG A 44 -14.18 -6.28 14.62
N ALA A 45 -14.25 -6.63 13.36
CA ALA A 45 -15.21 -7.51 12.76
C ALA A 45 -15.04 -8.92 13.33
N GLY A 46 -16.13 -9.54 13.73
CA GLY A 46 -16.11 -10.91 14.19
C GLY A 46 -15.71 -11.89 13.09
N ASP A 47 -15.54 -13.17 13.49
CA ASP A 47 -15.14 -14.26 12.59
C ASP A 47 -16.10 -14.48 11.40
N ASP A 48 -17.28 -13.87 11.42
CA ASP A 48 -18.30 -13.99 10.37
C ASP A 48 -18.17 -12.94 9.27
N SER A 49 -17.09 -12.16 9.27
CA SER A 49 -16.88 -11.13 8.26
C SER A 49 -16.61 -11.73 6.89
N PRO A 50 -17.15 -11.13 5.82
CA PRO A 50 -16.94 -11.66 4.48
C PRO A 50 -15.52 -11.42 3.98
N TRP A 51 -15.08 -12.26 3.06
CA TRP A 51 -13.86 -12.04 2.30
C TRP A 51 -14.13 -11.06 1.16
N LEU A 52 -13.26 -10.07 1.05
CA LEU A 52 -13.26 -9.12 -0.05
C LEU A 52 -12.12 -9.43 -0.99
N VAL A 53 -12.33 -9.16 -2.27
CA VAL A 53 -11.29 -9.29 -3.30
C VAL A 53 -10.76 -7.91 -3.63
N LEU A 54 -9.47 -7.73 -3.40
CA LEU A 54 -8.78 -6.47 -3.69
C LEU A 54 -8.05 -6.59 -5.02
N LYS A 55 -8.25 -5.59 -5.87
CA LYS A 55 -7.47 -5.43 -7.09
C LYS A 55 -6.20 -4.66 -6.74
N VAL A 56 -5.06 -5.26 -7.02
CA VAL A 56 -3.75 -4.68 -6.71
C VAL A 56 -2.90 -4.59 -7.98
N MET A 57 -1.86 -3.77 -7.92
CA MET A 57 -0.92 -3.67 -9.03
C MET A 57 -0.23 -5.01 -9.25
N THR A 58 -0.19 -5.45 -10.51
CA THR A 58 0.46 -6.71 -10.90
C THR A 58 1.93 -6.73 -10.44
N GLY A 59 2.33 -7.81 -9.81
CA GLY A 59 3.66 -7.97 -9.24
C GLY A 59 3.81 -7.45 -7.81
N ARG A 60 2.78 -6.85 -7.24
CA ARG A 60 2.80 -6.28 -5.89
C ARG A 60 1.89 -7.03 -4.90
N GLU A 61 1.37 -8.17 -5.28
CA GLU A 61 0.42 -8.96 -4.47
C GLU A 61 1.01 -9.32 -3.10
N ILE A 62 2.23 -9.80 -3.07
CA ILE A 62 2.90 -10.18 -1.82
C ILE A 62 3.18 -8.95 -0.96
N ALA A 63 3.64 -7.86 -1.57
CA ALA A 63 3.94 -6.62 -0.87
C ALA A 63 2.67 -6.04 -0.21
N VAL A 64 1.56 -6.01 -0.94
CA VAL A 64 0.27 -5.55 -0.41
C VAL A 64 -0.23 -6.49 0.69
N GLY A 65 -0.14 -7.80 0.46
CA GLY A 65 -0.51 -8.79 1.46
C GLY A 65 0.24 -8.61 2.77
N ASN A 66 1.54 -8.41 2.71
CA ASN A 66 2.37 -8.16 3.90
C ASN A 66 1.99 -6.84 4.60
N ALA A 67 1.73 -5.78 3.84
CA ALA A 67 1.30 -4.50 4.40
C ALA A 67 -0.03 -4.62 5.13
N LEU A 68 -0.97 -5.39 4.59
CA LEU A 68 -2.26 -5.64 5.23
C LEU A 68 -2.11 -6.50 6.49
N LEU A 69 -1.27 -7.53 6.44
CA LEU A 69 -0.98 -8.36 7.62
C LEU A 69 -0.30 -7.56 8.73
N ASP A 70 0.62 -6.67 8.37
CA ASP A 70 1.27 -5.76 9.34
C ASP A 70 0.26 -4.80 10.00
N ALA A 71 -0.82 -4.50 9.33
CA ALA A 71 -1.94 -3.72 9.88
C ALA A 71 -2.97 -4.60 10.61
N ASP A 72 -2.66 -5.86 10.87
CA ASP A 72 -3.53 -6.86 11.50
C ASP A 72 -4.82 -7.15 10.70
N ILE A 73 -4.80 -6.97 9.40
CA ILE A 73 -5.91 -7.35 8.53
C ILE A 73 -5.68 -8.78 8.04
N GLU A 74 -6.66 -9.65 8.29
CA GLU A 74 -6.59 -11.02 7.81
C GLU A 74 -6.59 -11.03 6.28
N THR A 75 -5.51 -11.53 5.70
CA THR A 75 -5.25 -11.46 4.26
C THR A 75 -4.80 -12.81 3.76
N LEU A 76 -5.27 -13.17 2.59
CA LEU A 76 -4.87 -14.40 1.92
C LEU A 76 -4.36 -14.05 0.53
N VAL A 77 -3.13 -14.43 0.26
CA VAL A 77 -2.54 -14.39 -1.08
C VAL A 77 -2.27 -15.83 -1.49
N PRO A 78 -3.20 -16.49 -2.21
CA PRO A 78 -3.01 -17.88 -2.62
C PRO A 78 -1.79 -17.99 -3.54
N MET A 79 -0.92 -18.93 -3.23
CA MET A 79 0.35 -19.13 -3.92
C MET A 79 0.38 -20.51 -4.57
N LYS A 80 1.08 -20.60 -5.67
CA LYS A 80 1.39 -21.88 -6.34
C LYS A 80 2.87 -21.94 -6.65
N LEU A 81 3.38 -23.13 -6.90
CA LEU A 81 4.72 -23.31 -7.42
C LEU A 81 4.71 -23.03 -8.92
N GLY A 82 5.61 -22.15 -9.35
CA GLY A 82 5.85 -21.89 -10.75
C GLY A 82 6.57 -23.05 -11.42
N LYS A 83 6.85 -22.89 -12.69
CA LYS A 83 7.58 -23.90 -13.48
C LYS A 83 9.07 -23.85 -13.20
N GLU A 84 9.72 -25.01 -13.19
CA GLU A 84 11.15 -25.12 -13.22
C GLU A 84 11.67 -24.56 -14.55
N ILE A 85 12.64 -23.65 -14.49
CA ILE A 85 13.26 -23.05 -15.68
C ILE A 85 14.61 -23.71 -15.87
N ARG A 86 14.79 -24.37 -17.01
CA ARG A 86 16.07 -24.96 -17.41
C ARG A 86 16.78 -24.03 -18.36
N LYS A 87 17.91 -23.51 -17.92
CA LYS A 87 18.85 -22.76 -18.76
C LYS A 87 20.06 -23.64 -19.07
N ARG A 88 20.79 -23.29 -20.13
CA ARG A 88 21.89 -24.06 -20.73
C ARG A 88 22.90 -24.62 -19.73
N HIS A 89 23.16 -23.96 -18.62
CA HIS A 89 24.14 -24.36 -17.61
C HIS A 89 23.60 -24.42 -16.19
N ARG A 90 22.33 -24.23 -15.99
CA ARG A 90 21.71 -24.28 -14.65
C ARG A 90 20.21 -24.50 -14.72
N VAL A 91 19.71 -25.08 -13.66
CA VAL A 91 18.29 -25.26 -13.43
C VAL A 91 17.88 -24.23 -12.37
N ILE A 92 16.88 -23.41 -12.69
CA ILE A 92 16.29 -22.50 -11.73
C ILE A 92 15.14 -23.22 -11.07
N PRO A 93 15.18 -23.41 -9.72
CA PRO A 93 14.11 -24.12 -9.03
C PRO A 93 12.79 -23.35 -9.12
N PRO A 94 11.65 -24.06 -9.01
CA PRO A 94 10.33 -23.42 -9.00
C PRO A 94 10.24 -22.37 -7.89
N ARG A 95 9.65 -21.22 -8.20
CA ARG A 95 9.37 -20.16 -7.24
C ARG A 95 7.89 -20.13 -6.92
N LYS A 96 7.55 -19.71 -5.71
CA LYS A 96 6.17 -19.45 -5.36
C LYS A 96 5.66 -18.23 -6.11
N GLU A 97 4.53 -18.38 -6.76
CA GLU A 97 3.86 -17.33 -7.51
C GLU A 97 2.41 -17.18 -7.03
N PRO A 98 1.84 -15.97 -7.06
CA PRO A 98 0.40 -15.81 -6.81
C PRO A 98 -0.43 -16.59 -7.82
N ILE A 99 -1.47 -17.28 -7.35
CA ILE A 99 -2.42 -17.97 -8.23
C ILE A 99 -3.23 -16.95 -9.03
N PHE A 100 -3.67 -15.89 -8.38
CA PHE A 100 -4.44 -14.81 -8.99
C PHE A 100 -3.54 -13.59 -9.17
N ILE A 101 -3.19 -13.28 -10.42
CA ILE A 101 -2.36 -12.13 -10.72
C ILE A 101 -3.21 -10.85 -10.59
N GLY A 102 -2.76 -9.93 -9.74
CA GLY A 102 -3.45 -8.66 -9.51
C GLY A 102 -4.61 -8.72 -8.53
N TYR A 103 -4.79 -9.82 -7.82
CA TYR A 103 -5.88 -9.98 -6.86
C TYR A 103 -5.40 -10.62 -5.57
N ILE A 104 -5.88 -10.10 -4.45
CA ILE A 104 -5.67 -10.69 -3.12
C ILE A 104 -6.98 -10.68 -2.36
N PHE A 105 -7.06 -11.47 -1.29
CA PHE A 105 -8.25 -11.58 -0.47
C PHE A 105 -7.99 -10.97 0.89
N ALA A 106 -8.93 -10.16 1.36
CA ALA A 106 -8.89 -9.60 2.70
C ALA A 106 -10.22 -9.81 3.40
N ARG A 107 -10.16 -10.14 4.67
CA ARG A 107 -11.35 -10.37 5.50
C ARG A 107 -11.57 -9.18 6.42
N CYS A 108 -12.70 -8.51 6.26
CA CYS A 108 -13.02 -7.33 7.05
C CYS A 108 -14.52 -7.01 6.98
N ILE A 109 -14.97 -6.12 7.86
CA ILE A 109 -16.35 -5.62 7.80
C ILE A 109 -16.54 -4.75 6.56
N ILE A 110 -17.68 -4.92 5.89
CA ILE A 110 -18.08 -4.05 4.79
C ILE A 110 -18.63 -2.76 5.36
N SER A 111 -17.87 -1.69 5.29
CA SER A 111 -18.28 -0.34 5.66
C SER A 111 -17.51 0.68 4.79
N ASN A 112 -18.05 1.89 4.69
CA ASN A 112 -17.36 2.95 3.94
C ASN A 112 -15.97 3.25 4.52
N ASP A 113 -15.82 3.22 5.83
CA ASP A 113 -14.53 3.45 6.50
C ASP A 113 -13.54 2.34 6.19
N THR A 114 -13.99 1.09 6.19
CA THR A 114 -13.16 -0.06 5.82
C THR A 114 -12.72 0.04 4.36
N MET A 115 -13.63 0.36 3.46
CA MET A 115 -13.32 0.51 2.03
C MET A 115 -12.31 1.62 1.80
N ALA A 116 -12.50 2.78 2.45
CA ALA A 116 -11.56 3.89 2.37
C ALA A 116 -10.17 3.50 2.92
N ALA A 117 -10.14 2.78 4.04
CA ALA A 117 -8.88 2.31 4.63
C ALA A 117 -8.14 1.34 3.69
N LEU A 118 -8.83 0.38 3.11
CA LEU A 118 -8.24 -0.58 2.17
C LEU A 118 -7.70 0.11 0.90
N LEU A 119 -8.47 1.05 0.34
CA LEU A 119 -8.06 1.81 -0.84
C LEU A 119 -6.88 2.75 -0.56
N SER A 120 -6.62 3.06 0.71
CA SER A 120 -5.49 3.92 1.10
C SER A 120 -4.14 3.19 1.11
N PHE A 121 -4.13 1.86 1.07
CA PHE A 121 -2.88 1.10 0.98
C PHE A 121 -2.22 1.29 -0.38
N GLU A 122 -0.90 1.38 -0.37
CA GLU A 122 -0.12 1.50 -1.59
C GLU A 122 -0.32 0.28 -2.49
N TYR A 123 -0.43 0.50 -3.78
CA TYR A 123 -0.67 -0.52 -4.83
C TYR A 123 -2.05 -1.17 -4.81
N VAL A 124 -2.95 -0.77 -3.95
CA VAL A 124 -4.34 -1.20 -4.02
C VAL A 124 -5.08 -0.31 -5.02
N ALA A 125 -5.54 -0.89 -6.12
CA ALA A 125 -6.21 -0.17 -7.19
C ALA A 125 -7.72 -0.10 -6.99
N GLY A 126 -8.31 -1.09 -6.35
CA GLY A 126 -9.76 -1.13 -6.17
C GLY A 126 -10.21 -2.34 -5.37
N ILE A 127 -11.50 -2.43 -5.16
CA ILE A 127 -12.15 -3.55 -4.49
C ILE A 127 -13.22 -4.06 -5.46
N LEU A 128 -13.24 -5.36 -5.72
CA LEU A 128 -14.27 -5.93 -6.58
C LEU A 128 -15.64 -5.74 -5.94
N GLY A 129 -16.59 -5.28 -6.73
CA GLY A 129 -17.92 -4.94 -6.24
C GLY A 129 -18.27 -3.46 -6.40
N GLY A 130 -17.41 -2.66 -7.04
CA GLY A 130 -17.69 -1.27 -7.40
C GLY A 130 -16.95 -0.22 -6.60
N TYR A 131 -15.97 -0.60 -5.80
CA TYR A 131 -15.13 0.34 -5.05
C TYR A 131 -13.79 0.49 -5.74
N GLU A 132 -13.54 1.65 -6.35
CA GLU A 132 -12.28 1.96 -7.02
C GLU A 132 -11.67 3.27 -6.49
N ASN A 133 -10.38 3.34 -6.59
CA ASN A 133 -9.64 4.57 -6.28
C ASN A 133 -9.86 5.63 -7.34
#